data_147f4337c0934e2b64eccd15f034866c
#
_entry.id   147f4337c0934e2b64eccd15f034866c
#
_cell.length_a   1.000
_cell.length_b   1.000
_cell.length_c   1.000
_cell.angle_alpha   90.00
_cell.angle_beta   90.00
_cell.angle_gamma   90.00
#
_symmetry.space_group_name_H-M   'P 1'
#
loop_
_entity.id
_entity.type
_entity.pdbx_description
1 polymer ?
#
loop_
_entity_poly.entity_id
_entity_poly.type
_entity_poly.pdbx_seq_one_letter_code
_entity_poly.pdbx_strand_id
1 'polypeptide(L)'
;DRNGQFYFLEMNTRLQVEHPVTELITGLDLVAWQLLVAAGHPLPLSQKEVTLSGHAMEVRLYAEDPAQGFLPQTGEVLRWEPATGVRIDHGVSEGQTISPFYDAMQAKIIAHGATREEARRKLLRAVEDTVLLGVNTNQQLLADLLKQPDFIDGHFSTGFIAEHFREIPAPTASTEQLALAAALFYHHSADQHAQGLAGWRNNASIPWTCRLEVNGDLQTVTVDDLQLTTDGRYATRVLNGIRR
;
A
#
# COMPACT_ATOMS: atom_id res chain seq x y z
N ASP A 1 8.46 -29.73 -4.72
CA ASP A 1 7.13 -30.24 -4.38
C ASP A 1 7.03 -30.55 -2.88
N ARG A 2 5.87 -31.03 -2.41
CA ARG A 2 5.64 -31.33 -0.99
C ARG A 2 6.54 -32.45 -0.44
N ASN A 3 7.19 -33.21 -1.33
CA ASN A 3 8.11 -34.30 -0.97
C ASN A 3 9.58 -33.85 -0.94
N GLY A 4 9.84 -32.53 -1.07
CA GLY A 4 11.19 -31.98 -1.14
C GLY A 4 11.90 -32.20 -2.48
N GLN A 5 11.19 -32.68 -3.51
CA GLN A 5 11.76 -32.83 -4.84
C GLN A 5 11.69 -31.48 -5.57
N PHE A 6 12.72 -31.17 -6.33
CA PHE A 6 12.81 -29.94 -7.13
C PHE A 6 13.00 -30.28 -8.60
N TYR A 7 12.54 -29.37 -9.45
CA TYR A 7 12.57 -29.53 -10.89
C TYR A 7 13.08 -28.24 -11.52
N PHE A 8 13.92 -28.37 -12.54
CA PHE A 8 14.32 -27.21 -13.33
C PHE A 8 13.14 -26.79 -14.21
N LEU A 9 12.75 -25.53 -14.12
CA LEU A 9 11.69 -24.94 -14.95
C LEU A 9 12.30 -23.99 -15.98
N GLU A 10 13.04 -22.98 -15.52
CA GLU A 10 13.66 -21.97 -16.38
C GLU A 10 14.87 -21.33 -15.69
N MET A 11 15.64 -20.57 -16.46
CA MET A 11 16.71 -19.73 -15.95
C MET A 11 16.40 -18.27 -16.24
N ASN A 12 16.24 -17.45 -15.21
CA ASN A 12 16.12 -16.01 -15.35
C ASN A 12 17.51 -15.39 -15.40
N THR A 13 18.03 -15.13 -16.60
CA THR A 13 19.38 -14.57 -16.84
C THR A 13 19.41 -13.04 -16.69
N ARG A 14 18.75 -12.51 -15.71
CA ARG A 14 18.64 -11.08 -15.39
C ARG A 14 18.56 -10.87 -13.89
N LEU A 15 18.76 -9.62 -13.43
CA LEU A 15 18.44 -9.27 -12.07
C LEU A 15 16.93 -9.48 -11.80
N GLN A 16 16.59 -10.15 -10.72
CA GLN A 16 15.21 -10.37 -10.30
C GLN A 16 14.65 -9.09 -9.65
N VAL A 17 13.36 -8.85 -9.81
CA VAL A 17 12.68 -7.75 -9.10
C VAL A 17 12.85 -7.90 -7.60
N GLU A 18 12.77 -9.12 -7.10
CA GLU A 18 12.86 -9.51 -5.68
C GLU A 18 14.29 -9.71 -5.16
N HIS A 19 15.33 -9.26 -5.88
CA HIS A 19 16.72 -9.32 -5.39
C HIS A 19 16.94 -8.69 -3.99
N PRO A 20 16.14 -7.68 -3.56
CA PRO A 20 16.28 -7.11 -2.23
C PRO A 20 16.07 -8.11 -1.09
N VAL A 21 15.27 -9.16 -1.29
CA VAL A 21 15.11 -10.24 -0.31
C VAL A 21 16.46 -10.95 -0.08
N THR A 22 17.15 -11.30 -1.16
CA THR A 22 18.49 -11.91 -1.08
C THR A 22 19.49 -10.95 -0.45
N GLU A 23 19.48 -9.68 -0.85
CA GLU A 23 20.39 -8.65 -0.32
C GLU A 23 20.24 -8.50 1.20
N LEU A 24 18.99 -8.43 1.69
CA LEU A 24 18.74 -8.23 3.13
C LEU A 24 19.14 -9.43 3.99
N ILE A 25 19.02 -10.67 3.49
CA ILE A 25 19.41 -11.85 4.26
C ILE A 25 20.90 -12.20 4.14
N THR A 26 21.61 -11.69 3.10
CA THR A 26 23.03 -11.96 2.88
C THR A 26 23.93 -10.78 3.25
N GLY A 27 23.36 -9.57 3.35
CA GLY A 27 24.13 -8.34 3.52
C GLY A 27 24.89 -7.90 2.26
N LEU A 28 24.54 -8.44 1.08
CA LEU A 28 25.21 -8.16 -0.19
C LEU A 28 24.45 -7.10 -0.99
N ASP A 29 25.17 -6.39 -1.86
CA ASP A 29 24.60 -5.51 -2.89
C ASP A 29 24.81 -6.16 -4.27
N LEU A 30 23.76 -6.81 -4.78
CA LEU A 30 23.84 -7.56 -6.04
C LEU A 30 23.96 -6.63 -7.26
N VAL A 31 23.42 -5.42 -7.18
CA VAL A 31 23.56 -4.42 -8.25
C VAL A 31 25.00 -3.93 -8.34
N ALA A 32 25.60 -3.58 -7.20
CA ALA A 32 27.02 -3.21 -7.14
C ALA A 32 27.91 -4.35 -7.67
N TRP A 33 27.60 -5.61 -7.34
CA TRP A 33 28.34 -6.76 -7.87
C TRP A 33 28.23 -6.90 -9.39
N GLN A 34 27.06 -6.68 -9.96
CA GLN A 34 26.89 -6.68 -11.41
C GLN A 34 27.79 -5.62 -12.08
N LEU A 35 27.86 -4.42 -11.51
CA LEU A 35 28.72 -3.35 -12.01
C LEU A 35 30.20 -3.70 -11.89
N LEU A 36 30.63 -4.27 -10.76
CA LEU A 36 32.02 -4.72 -10.57
C LEU A 36 32.42 -5.80 -11.57
N VAL A 37 31.57 -6.82 -11.75
CA VAL A 37 31.83 -7.89 -12.72
C VAL A 37 31.86 -7.36 -14.15
N ALA A 38 30.93 -6.44 -14.51
CA ALA A 38 30.95 -5.78 -15.81
C ALA A 38 32.21 -4.94 -16.04
N ALA A 39 32.81 -4.39 -14.99
CA ALA A 39 34.09 -3.69 -15.03
C ALA A 39 35.33 -4.62 -15.08
N GLY A 40 35.10 -5.95 -15.09
CA GLY A 40 36.17 -6.95 -15.19
C GLY A 40 36.73 -7.41 -13.85
N HIS A 41 36.14 -7.03 -12.74
CA HIS A 41 36.57 -7.50 -11.41
C HIS A 41 36.01 -8.91 -11.11
N PRO A 42 36.73 -9.73 -10.33
CA PRO A 42 36.21 -10.99 -9.84
C PRO A 42 35.09 -10.75 -8.83
N LEU A 43 34.30 -11.81 -8.54
CA LEU A 43 33.30 -11.77 -7.46
C LEU A 43 33.98 -11.42 -6.13
N PRO A 44 33.42 -10.50 -5.33
CA PRO A 44 34.02 -10.06 -4.07
C PRO A 44 34.12 -11.16 -2.99
N LEU A 45 33.26 -12.19 -3.05
CA LEU A 45 33.22 -13.29 -2.10
C LEU A 45 33.16 -14.64 -2.82
N SER A 46 33.71 -15.66 -2.20
CA SER A 46 33.48 -17.04 -2.59
C SER A 46 32.13 -17.55 -2.06
N GLN A 47 31.61 -18.63 -2.65
CA GLN A 47 30.34 -19.24 -2.20
C GLN A 47 30.35 -19.62 -0.71
N LYS A 48 31.51 -20.00 -0.14
CA LYS A 48 31.64 -20.40 1.27
C LYS A 48 31.56 -19.24 2.25
N GLU A 49 31.78 -18.02 1.79
CA GLU A 49 31.75 -16.81 2.61
C GLU A 49 30.37 -16.17 2.65
N VAL A 50 29.44 -16.60 1.78
CA VAL A 50 28.06 -16.15 1.81
C VAL A 50 27.34 -16.74 3.01
N THR A 51 26.86 -15.89 3.89
CA THR A 51 26.07 -16.26 5.08
C THR A 51 24.65 -15.75 4.96
N LEU A 52 23.71 -16.50 5.56
CA LEU A 52 22.30 -16.11 5.60
C LEU A 52 21.94 -15.70 7.03
N SER A 53 21.26 -14.57 7.19
CA SER A 53 20.82 -14.05 8.49
C SER A 53 19.37 -13.57 8.43
N GLY A 54 18.54 -14.10 9.33
CA GLY A 54 17.15 -13.71 9.43
C GLY A 54 16.29 -14.13 8.24
N HIS A 55 15.22 -13.40 8.04
CA HIS A 55 14.23 -13.59 6.98
C HIS A 55 13.86 -12.25 6.36
N ALA A 56 13.61 -12.26 5.06
CA ALA A 56 13.09 -11.09 4.36
C ALA A 56 11.87 -11.47 3.52
N MET A 57 10.96 -10.53 3.37
CA MET A 57 9.80 -10.62 2.50
C MET A 57 9.65 -9.35 1.70
N GLU A 58 9.16 -9.48 0.48
CA GLU A 58 8.89 -8.38 -0.43
C GLU A 58 7.47 -8.48 -0.98
N VAL A 59 6.84 -7.35 -1.15
CA VAL A 59 5.63 -7.20 -1.96
C VAL A 59 5.86 -6.15 -3.05
N ARG A 60 5.15 -6.31 -4.16
CA ARG A 60 5.13 -5.34 -5.26
C ARG A 60 3.83 -4.57 -5.22
N LEU A 61 3.93 -3.25 -5.02
CA LEU A 61 2.78 -2.35 -5.09
C LEU A 61 2.54 -1.98 -6.54
N TYR A 62 1.38 -2.39 -7.06
CA TYR A 62 0.94 -2.12 -8.42
C TYR A 62 -0.21 -1.11 -8.45
N ALA A 63 -0.23 -0.24 -9.44
CA ALA A 63 -1.40 0.54 -9.82
C ALA A 63 -2.35 -0.35 -10.62
N GLU A 64 -3.12 -1.18 -9.92
CA GLU A 64 -4.06 -2.18 -10.46
C GLU A 64 -5.33 -2.19 -9.63
N ASP A 65 -6.44 -2.55 -10.26
CA ASP A 65 -7.70 -2.80 -9.57
C ASP A 65 -7.97 -4.31 -9.44
N PRO A 66 -7.72 -4.90 -8.27
CA PRO A 66 -7.97 -6.33 -8.05
C PRO A 66 -9.44 -6.73 -8.22
N ALA A 67 -10.38 -5.81 -7.91
CA ALA A 67 -11.81 -6.08 -8.07
C ALA A 67 -12.25 -6.15 -9.54
N GLN A 68 -11.45 -5.59 -10.45
CA GLN A 68 -11.66 -5.63 -11.89
C GLN A 68 -10.65 -6.56 -12.60
N GLY A 69 -10.25 -7.66 -11.95
CA GLY A 69 -9.35 -8.64 -12.55
C GLY A 69 -7.93 -8.11 -12.75
N PHE A 70 -7.45 -7.27 -11.86
CA PHE A 70 -6.11 -6.66 -11.90
C PHE A 70 -5.89 -5.73 -13.10
N LEU A 71 -6.95 -5.03 -13.51
CA LEU A 71 -6.85 -4.07 -14.59
C LEU A 71 -5.88 -2.94 -14.22
N PRO A 72 -4.83 -2.68 -15.02
CA PRO A 72 -3.90 -1.58 -14.78
C PRO A 72 -4.62 -0.23 -14.67
N GLN A 73 -4.19 0.56 -13.72
CA GLN A 73 -4.75 1.88 -13.44
C GLN A 73 -3.80 2.98 -13.91
N THR A 74 -4.37 4.05 -14.43
CA THR A 74 -3.64 5.24 -14.85
C THR A 74 -4.23 6.47 -14.18
N GLY A 75 -3.44 7.50 -13.98
CA GLY A 75 -3.90 8.74 -13.35
C GLY A 75 -2.75 9.50 -12.70
N GLU A 76 -3.09 10.62 -12.09
CA GLU A 76 -2.13 11.45 -11.36
C GLU A 76 -1.95 10.94 -9.93
N VAL A 77 -0.70 10.88 -9.47
CA VAL A 77 -0.36 10.60 -8.07
C VAL A 77 -0.64 11.85 -7.25
N LEU A 78 -1.72 11.83 -6.50
CA LEU A 78 -2.15 12.96 -5.66
C LEU A 78 -1.36 13.02 -4.34
N ARG A 79 -0.99 11.86 -3.80
CA ARG A 79 -0.20 11.74 -2.58
C ARG A 79 0.68 10.51 -2.64
N TRP A 80 1.96 10.68 -2.28
CA TRP A 80 2.89 9.57 -2.07
C TRP A 80 3.61 9.74 -0.73
N GLU A 81 3.37 8.82 0.20
CA GLU A 81 4.02 8.80 1.51
C GLU A 81 4.43 7.35 1.81
N PRO A 82 5.69 6.99 1.50
CA PRO A 82 6.19 5.65 1.78
C PRO A 82 6.34 5.41 3.29
N ALA A 83 6.05 4.20 3.72
CA ALA A 83 6.24 3.79 5.11
C ALA A 83 7.72 3.92 5.53
N THR A 84 7.96 4.09 6.82
CA THR A 84 9.30 4.17 7.40
C THR A 84 9.69 2.87 8.10
N GLY A 85 11.00 2.68 8.35
CA GLY A 85 11.51 1.50 9.08
C GLY A 85 11.65 0.22 8.27
N VAL A 86 11.38 0.27 6.98
CA VAL A 86 11.60 -0.81 5.99
C VAL A 86 12.28 -0.24 4.76
N ARG A 87 12.79 -1.11 3.88
CA ARG A 87 13.29 -0.69 2.57
C ARG A 87 12.12 -0.53 1.61
N ILE A 88 12.06 0.60 0.92
CA ILE A 88 11.11 0.84 -0.17
C ILE A 88 11.88 1.32 -1.40
N ASP A 89 11.84 0.53 -2.47
CA ASP A 89 12.41 0.90 -3.77
C ASP A 89 11.25 1.36 -4.67
N HIS A 90 11.24 2.63 -5.07
CA HIS A 90 10.14 3.21 -5.84
C HIS A 90 10.60 4.21 -6.89
N GLY A 91 9.75 4.44 -7.89
CA GLY A 91 9.91 5.50 -8.89
C GLY A 91 8.76 6.51 -8.89
N VAL A 92 8.04 6.63 -7.76
CA VAL A 92 6.82 7.45 -7.64
C VAL A 92 7.14 8.81 -7.04
N SER A 93 6.47 9.85 -7.57
CA SER A 93 6.48 11.22 -7.05
C SER A 93 5.09 11.82 -7.09
N GLU A 94 4.76 12.68 -6.14
CA GLU A 94 3.51 13.45 -6.17
C GLU A 94 3.46 14.32 -7.44
N GLY A 95 2.28 14.43 -8.06
CA GLY A 95 2.05 15.12 -9.33
C GLY A 95 2.49 14.34 -10.57
N GLN A 96 3.13 13.17 -10.41
CA GLN A 96 3.48 12.31 -11.54
C GLN A 96 2.22 11.63 -12.12
N THR A 97 2.16 11.52 -13.45
CA THR A 97 1.13 10.72 -14.11
C THR A 97 1.61 9.28 -14.31
N ILE A 98 0.86 8.32 -13.78
CA ILE A 98 1.06 6.88 -14.07
C ILE A 98 0.54 6.62 -15.47
N SER A 99 1.44 6.16 -16.33
CA SER A 99 1.22 5.98 -17.77
C SER A 99 0.80 4.54 -18.09
N PRO A 100 -0.04 4.31 -19.13
CA PRO A 100 -0.38 2.97 -19.60
C PRO A 100 0.75 2.32 -20.45
N PHE A 101 1.85 3.03 -20.72
CA PHE A 101 2.92 2.58 -21.61
C PHE A 101 4.01 1.76 -20.91
N TYR A 102 4.00 1.71 -19.58
CA TYR A 102 4.96 0.98 -18.78
C TYR A 102 4.24 0.01 -17.83
N ASP A 103 5.03 -0.87 -17.20
CA ASP A 103 4.52 -1.77 -16.16
C ASP A 103 3.84 -0.98 -15.04
N ALA A 104 2.76 -1.54 -14.52
CA ALA A 104 1.94 -0.90 -13.48
C ALA A 104 2.61 -0.91 -12.09
N MET A 105 3.78 -1.53 -11.93
CA MET A 105 4.51 -1.59 -10.66
C MET A 105 5.01 -0.19 -10.26
N GLN A 106 4.62 0.26 -9.08
CA GLN A 106 4.98 1.58 -8.56
C GLN A 106 6.10 1.51 -7.53
N ALA A 107 6.09 0.48 -6.68
CA ALA A 107 7.07 0.31 -5.63
C ALA A 107 7.25 -1.16 -5.24
N LYS A 108 8.39 -1.44 -4.60
CA LYS A 108 8.62 -2.65 -3.82
C LYS A 108 8.73 -2.25 -2.36
N ILE A 109 8.06 -3.00 -1.49
CA ILE A 109 8.14 -2.83 -0.04
C ILE A 109 8.79 -4.09 0.51
N ILE A 110 9.92 -3.95 1.20
CA ILE A 110 10.76 -5.05 1.62
C ILE A 110 11.03 -4.93 3.11
N ALA A 111 10.73 -5.98 3.87
CA ALA A 111 10.97 -6.04 5.31
C ALA A 111 11.90 -7.20 5.67
N HIS A 112 12.76 -6.96 6.66
CA HIS A 112 13.65 -7.94 7.25
C HIS A 112 13.36 -8.11 8.74
N GLY A 113 13.49 -9.34 9.23
CA GLY A 113 13.35 -9.67 10.64
C GLY A 113 14.23 -10.85 11.04
N ALA A 114 14.45 -11.05 12.33
CA ALA A 114 15.18 -12.21 12.84
C ALA A 114 14.42 -13.52 12.55
N THR A 115 13.09 -13.45 12.45
CA THR A 115 12.21 -14.57 12.10
C THR A 115 11.30 -14.22 10.93
N ARG A 116 10.76 -15.26 10.28
CA ARG A 116 9.77 -15.08 9.19
C ARG A 116 8.56 -14.26 9.67
N GLU A 117 8.07 -14.54 10.86
CA GLU A 117 6.91 -13.85 11.43
C GLU A 117 7.21 -12.37 11.72
N GLU A 118 8.41 -12.05 12.19
CA GLU A 118 8.82 -10.66 12.39
C GLU A 118 8.89 -9.90 11.05
N ALA A 119 9.50 -10.50 10.02
CA ALA A 119 9.55 -9.91 8.68
C ALA A 119 8.13 -9.70 8.12
N ARG A 120 7.23 -10.68 8.27
CA ARG A 120 5.82 -10.58 7.83
C ARG A 120 5.08 -9.44 8.52
N ARG A 121 5.18 -9.32 9.85
CA ARG A 121 4.49 -8.26 10.62
C ARG A 121 5.01 -6.87 10.26
N LYS A 122 6.33 -6.73 10.09
CA LYS A 122 6.93 -5.47 9.63
C LYS A 122 6.45 -5.10 8.23
N LEU A 123 6.41 -6.09 7.33
CA LEU A 123 5.92 -5.89 5.97
C LEU A 123 4.45 -5.50 5.94
N LEU A 124 3.59 -6.22 6.69
CA LEU A 124 2.17 -5.89 6.80
C LEU A 124 1.98 -4.45 7.27
N ARG A 125 2.67 -4.07 8.35
CA ARG A 125 2.60 -2.70 8.87
C ARG A 125 3.06 -1.68 7.83
N ALA A 126 4.14 -1.95 7.11
CA ALA A 126 4.64 -1.05 6.08
C ALA A 126 3.67 -0.93 4.88
N VAL A 127 3.01 -2.03 4.50
CA VAL A 127 1.96 -2.00 3.48
C VAL A 127 0.78 -1.13 3.94
N GLU A 128 0.32 -1.29 5.18
CA GLU A 128 -0.79 -0.52 5.74
C GLU A 128 -0.45 0.97 5.93
N ASP A 129 0.78 1.29 6.28
CA ASP A 129 1.24 2.68 6.52
C ASP A 129 1.64 3.43 5.24
N THR A 130 1.85 2.72 4.12
CA THR A 130 2.18 3.36 2.83
C THR A 130 0.95 4.04 2.24
N VAL A 131 1.11 5.30 1.81
CA VAL A 131 0.02 6.06 1.19
C VAL A 131 0.32 6.30 -0.29
N LEU A 132 -0.55 5.82 -1.16
CA LEU A 132 -0.58 6.16 -2.59
C LEU A 132 -2.02 6.51 -2.97
N LEU A 133 -2.27 7.80 -3.22
CA LEU A 133 -3.59 8.30 -3.61
C LEU A 133 -3.57 8.81 -5.05
N GLY A 134 -4.73 8.73 -5.70
CA GLY A 134 -4.96 9.18 -7.08
C GLY A 134 -5.26 8.05 -8.05
N VAL A 135 -4.84 6.82 -7.74
CA VAL A 135 -5.12 5.61 -8.51
C VAL A 135 -5.47 4.45 -7.59
N ASN A 136 -6.23 3.48 -8.08
CA ASN A 136 -6.43 2.23 -7.37
C ASN A 136 -5.15 1.41 -7.38
N THR A 137 -4.92 0.67 -6.29
CA THR A 137 -3.74 -0.18 -6.12
C THR A 137 -4.14 -1.54 -5.57
N ASN A 138 -3.22 -2.51 -5.66
CA ASN A 138 -3.38 -3.82 -5.03
C ASN A 138 -3.04 -3.83 -3.53
N GLN A 139 -2.84 -2.66 -2.90
CA GLN A 139 -2.37 -2.53 -1.51
C GLN A 139 -3.22 -3.30 -0.50
N GLN A 140 -4.55 -3.18 -0.58
CA GLN A 140 -5.46 -3.87 0.34
C GLN A 140 -5.35 -5.40 0.18
N LEU A 141 -5.29 -5.90 -1.05
CA LEU A 141 -5.07 -7.32 -1.32
C LEU A 141 -3.76 -7.82 -0.71
N LEU A 142 -2.67 -7.04 -0.83
CA LEU A 142 -1.39 -7.39 -0.22
C LEU A 142 -1.48 -7.48 1.30
N ALA A 143 -2.17 -6.54 1.95
CA ALA A 143 -2.40 -6.56 3.39
C ALA A 143 -3.24 -7.78 3.82
N ASP A 144 -4.29 -8.09 3.08
CA ASP A 144 -5.18 -9.22 3.36
C ASP A 144 -4.47 -10.57 3.14
N LEU A 145 -3.64 -10.68 2.10
CA LEU A 145 -2.81 -11.86 1.85
C LEU A 145 -1.84 -12.11 3.01
N LEU A 146 -1.16 -11.06 3.49
CA LEU A 146 -0.23 -11.15 4.61
C LEU A 146 -0.93 -11.52 5.94
N LYS A 147 -2.24 -11.37 6.05
CA LYS A 147 -3.07 -11.74 7.20
C LYS A 147 -3.65 -13.14 7.11
N GLN A 148 -3.60 -13.80 5.95
CA GLN A 148 -4.17 -15.12 5.77
C GLN A 148 -3.47 -16.17 6.65
N PRO A 149 -4.23 -16.99 7.41
CA PRO A 149 -3.65 -18.02 8.27
C PRO A 149 -2.73 -18.99 7.51
N ASP A 150 -3.15 -19.47 6.36
CA ASP A 150 -2.34 -20.39 5.55
C ASP A 150 -1.04 -19.74 5.05
N PHE A 151 -1.05 -18.41 4.77
CA PHE A 151 0.19 -17.69 4.46
C PHE A 151 1.08 -17.55 5.70
N ILE A 152 0.50 -17.28 6.87
CA ILE A 152 1.23 -17.18 8.15
C ILE A 152 1.92 -18.50 8.44
N ASP A 153 1.20 -19.62 8.30
CA ASP A 153 1.68 -20.98 8.59
C ASP A 153 2.60 -21.56 7.50
N GLY A 154 2.76 -20.84 6.38
CA GLY A 154 3.62 -21.27 5.27
C GLY A 154 2.95 -22.27 4.32
N HIS A 155 1.64 -22.44 4.39
CA HIS A 155 0.84 -23.33 3.55
C HIS A 155 0.36 -22.60 2.29
N PHE A 156 1.27 -22.29 1.38
CA PHE A 156 0.94 -21.59 0.14
C PHE A 156 1.59 -22.27 -1.09
N SER A 157 0.95 -22.03 -2.21
CA SER A 157 1.40 -22.47 -3.54
C SER A 157 1.25 -21.32 -4.53
N THR A 158 1.64 -21.54 -5.79
CA THR A 158 1.39 -20.58 -6.87
C THR A 158 -0.10 -20.37 -7.16
N GLY A 159 -0.98 -21.26 -6.70
CA GLY A 159 -2.43 -21.14 -6.77
C GLY A 159 -3.08 -20.36 -5.62
N PHE A 160 -2.30 -19.89 -4.63
CA PHE A 160 -2.80 -19.33 -3.37
C PHE A 160 -3.82 -18.19 -3.58
N ILE A 161 -3.53 -17.25 -4.46
CA ILE A 161 -4.44 -16.13 -4.75
C ILE A 161 -5.75 -16.63 -5.35
N ALA A 162 -5.67 -17.55 -6.31
CA ALA A 162 -6.86 -18.12 -6.95
C ALA A 162 -7.72 -18.98 -6.00
N GLU A 163 -7.12 -19.52 -4.96
CA GLU A 163 -7.82 -20.34 -3.95
C GLU A 163 -8.50 -19.48 -2.88
N HIS A 164 -7.82 -18.44 -2.38
CA HIS A 164 -8.26 -17.62 -1.24
C HIS A 164 -8.94 -16.30 -1.64
N PHE A 165 -8.68 -15.80 -2.84
CA PHE A 165 -9.15 -14.49 -3.33
C PHE A 165 -9.86 -14.61 -4.69
N ARG A 166 -10.79 -15.56 -4.80
CA ARG A 166 -11.56 -15.81 -6.05
C ARG A 166 -12.42 -14.61 -6.44
N GLU A 167 -13.00 -13.98 -5.46
CA GLU A 167 -13.80 -12.76 -5.62
C GLU A 167 -13.22 -11.69 -4.71
N ILE A 168 -12.69 -10.65 -5.30
CA ILE A 168 -12.18 -9.50 -4.58
C ILE A 168 -13.23 -8.40 -4.72
N PRO A 169 -13.97 -8.09 -3.65
CA PRO A 169 -15.00 -7.05 -3.73
C PRO A 169 -14.37 -5.68 -3.95
N ALA A 170 -15.05 -4.84 -4.69
CA ALA A 170 -14.68 -3.42 -4.76
C ALA A 170 -14.71 -2.82 -3.35
N PRO A 171 -13.75 -1.96 -2.99
CA PRO A 171 -13.72 -1.33 -1.68
C PRO A 171 -14.99 -0.49 -1.49
N THR A 172 -15.64 -0.67 -0.34
CA THR A 172 -16.82 0.11 0.06
C THR A 172 -16.43 1.03 1.21
N ALA A 173 -16.90 2.27 1.17
CA ALA A 173 -16.68 3.20 2.26
C ALA A 173 -17.63 2.88 3.43
N SER A 174 -17.10 2.76 4.64
CA SER A 174 -17.92 2.66 5.84
C SER A 174 -18.63 4.00 6.14
N THR A 175 -19.67 3.94 6.97
CA THR A 175 -20.39 5.15 7.41
C THR A 175 -19.46 6.15 8.09
N GLU A 176 -18.48 5.66 8.88
CA GLU A 176 -17.48 6.48 9.55
C GLU A 176 -16.51 7.14 8.56
N GLN A 177 -16.08 6.41 7.54
CA GLN A 177 -15.22 6.96 6.47
C GLN A 177 -15.95 8.05 5.68
N LEU A 178 -17.20 7.83 5.35
CA LEU A 178 -18.04 8.83 4.67
C LEU A 178 -18.24 10.08 5.52
N ALA A 179 -18.48 9.90 6.83
CA ALA A 179 -18.62 11.01 7.76
C ALA A 179 -17.31 11.79 7.90
N LEU A 180 -16.17 11.11 7.98
CA LEU A 180 -14.87 11.75 8.02
C LEU A 180 -14.59 12.54 6.72
N ALA A 181 -14.86 11.94 5.57
CA ALA A 181 -14.73 12.63 4.29
C ALA A 181 -15.60 13.88 4.22
N ALA A 182 -16.87 13.77 4.64
CA ALA A 182 -17.77 14.93 4.70
C ALA A 182 -17.24 16.02 5.64
N ALA A 183 -16.71 15.66 6.81
CA ALA A 183 -16.09 16.58 7.74
C ALA A 183 -14.88 17.30 7.14
N LEU A 184 -13.99 16.56 6.46
CA LEU A 184 -12.83 17.14 5.80
C LEU A 184 -13.23 18.14 4.70
N PHE A 185 -14.23 17.81 3.87
CA PHE A 185 -14.75 18.74 2.86
C PHE A 185 -15.36 20.00 3.49
N TYR A 186 -16.09 19.84 4.59
CA TYR A 186 -16.64 20.99 5.32
C TYR A 186 -15.52 21.93 5.80
N HIS A 187 -14.49 21.39 6.45
CA HIS A 187 -13.37 22.20 6.95
C HIS A 187 -12.57 22.83 5.83
N HIS A 188 -12.26 22.08 4.78
CA HIS A 188 -11.57 22.62 3.62
C HIS A 188 -12.34 23.80 3.00
N SER A 189 -13.67 23.69 2.88
CA SER A 189 -14.48 24.79 2.38
C SER A 189 -14.57 25.95 3.35
N ALA A 190 -14.58 25.68 4.66
CA ALA A 190 -14.62 26.72 5.70
C ALA A 190 -13.33 27.53 5.75
N ASP A 191 -12.16 26.89 5.54
CA ASP A 191 -10.85 27.56 5.51
C ASP A 191 -10.69 28.53 4.33
N GLN A 192 -11.49 28.38 3.29
CA GLN A 192 -11.53 29.30 2.15
C GLN A 192 -12.32 30.58 2.44
N HIS A 193 -12.99 30.69 3.56
CA HIS A 193 -13.75 31.87 3.98
C HIS A 193 -12.88 32.77 4.87
N ALA A 194 -13.28 34.04 4.96
CA ALA A 194 -12.56 35.02 5.78
C ALA A 194 -12.37 34.53 7.22
N GLN A 195 -11.14 34.70 7.75
CA GLN A 195 -10.78 34.30 9.11
C GLN A 195 -11.79 34.87 10.13
N GLY A 196 -12.27 33.99 11.01
CA GLY A 196 -13.25 34.31 12.04
C GLY A 196 -14.72 34.10 11.68
N LEU A 197 -15.02 33.72 10.43
CA LEU A 197 -16.40 33.39 10.00
C LEU A 197 -16.61 31.90 9.78
N ALA A 198 -15.57 31.06 9.96
CA ALA A 198 -15.70 29.64 9.87
C ALA A 198 -16.70 29.12 10.92
N GLY A 199 -17.77 28.50 10.44
CA GLY A 199 -18.85 28.01 11.32
C GLY A 199 -19.80 29.09 11.86
N TRP A 200 -19.60 30.37 11.54
CA TRP A 200 -20.52 31.42 11.96
C TRP A 200 -21.88 31.28 11.26
N ARG A 201 -22.95 31.30 12.05
CA ARG A 201 -24.33 31.23 11.60
C ARG A 201 -25.20 32.13 12.46
N ASN A 202 -26.18 32.79 11.86
CA ASN A 202 -27.15 33.59 12.56
C ASN A 202 -28.44 32.81 12.94
N ASN A 203 -28.48 31.52 12.67
CA ASN A 203 -29.57 30.58 13.01
C ASN A 203 -29.07 29.40 13.85
N ALA A 204 -30.02 28.64 14.43
CA ALA A 204 -29.71 27.39 15.11
C ALA A 204 -28.90 26.44 14.21
N SER A 205 -28.10 25.59 14.82
CA SER A 205 -27.27 24.60 14.11
C SER A 205 -28.14 23.78 13.14
N ILE A 206 -27.84 23.92 11.86
CA ILE A 206 -28.45 23.10 10.80
C ILE A 206 -27.42 22.05 10.42
N PRO A 207 -27.79 20.75 10.37
CA PRO A 207 -26.91 19.71 9.89
C PRO A 207 -26.34 20.04 8.52
N TRP A 208 -25.04 19.81 8.35
CA TRP A 208 -24.40 19.98 7.06
C TRP A 208 -24.55 18.71 6.22
N THR A 209 -24.99 18.86 4.98
CA THR A 209 -25.22 17.74 4.07
C THR A 209 -24.32 17.89 2.85
N CYS A 210 -23.60 16.83 2.52
CA CYS A 210 -22.84 16.75 1.29
C CYS A 210 -23.22 15.51 0.48
N ARG A 211 -22.87 15.52 -0.80
CA ARG A 211 -23.01 14.40 -1.70
C ARG A 211 -21.60 13.92 -2.05
N LEU A 212 -21.34 12.64 -1.80
CA LEU A 212 -20.07 11.98 -2.12
C LEU A 212 -20.35 10.93 -3.19
N GLU A 213 -19.57 10.92 -4.23
CA GLU A 213 -19.56 9.84 -5.20
C GLU A 213 -18.57 8.77 -4.76
N VAL A 214 -19.06 7.55 -4.57
CA VAL A 214 -18.26 6.40 -4.13
C VAL A 214 -18.50 5.26 -5.11
N ASN A 215 -17.47 4.85 -5.85
CA ASN A 215 -17.55 3.80 -6.87
C ASN A 215 -18.66 4.02 -7.93
N GLY A 216 -18.91 5.28 -8.28
CA GLY A 216 -19.98 5.66 -9.22
C GLY A 216 -21.35 5.86 -8.60
N ASP A 217 -21.52 5.50 -7.32
CA ASP A 217 -22.78 5.68 -6.59
C ASP A 217 -22.78 6.99 -5.79
N LEU A 218 -23.81 7.79 -5.97
CA LEU A 218 -23.98 9.04 -5.24
C LEU A 218 -24.58 8.80 -3.85
N GLN A 219 -23.81 9.08 -2.81
CA GLN A 219 -24.22 8.93 -1.41
C GLN A 219 -24.41 10.32 -0.77
N THR A 220 -25.51 10.47 -0.02
CA THR A 220 -25.80 11.69 0.73
C THR A 220 -25.42 11.48 2.19
N VAL A 221 -24.53 12.33 2.69
CA VAL A 221 -24.05 12.29 4.08
C VAL A 221 -24.47 13.55 4.79
N THR A 222 -25.14 13.38 5.91
CA THR A 222 -25.53 14.49 6.80
C THR A 222 -24.75 14.39 8.09
N VAL A 223 -24.09 15.47 8.48
CA VAL A 223 -23.24 15.54 9.67
C VAL A 223 -23.80 16.57 10.63
N ASP A 224 -24.18 16.11 11.81
CA ASP A 224 -24.59 16.93 12.94
C ASP A 224 -23.40 17.13 13.88
N ASP A 225 -23.11 18.35 14.28
CA ASP A 225 -22.11 18.73 15.29
C ASP A 225 -20.68 18.25 14.98
N LEU A 226 -20.02 19.00 14.09
CA LEU A 226 -18.63 18.79 13.71
C LEU A 226 -17.67 19.38 14.75
N GLN A 227 -17.19 18.58 15.70
CA GLN A 227 -16.05 18.95 16.53
C GLN A 227 -14.78 18.28 15.99
N LEU A 228 -13.89 19.07 15.41
CA LEU A 228 -12.55 18.64 15.02
C LEU A 228 -11.53 19.19 16.00
N THR A 229 -10.76 18.33 16.61
CA THR A 229 -9.53 18.72 17.31
C THR A 229 -8.37 18.55 16.36
N THR A 230 -7.68 19.63 16.01
CA THR A 230 -6.50 19.62 15.15
C THR A 230 -5.25 19.62 16.01
N ASP A 231 -4.52 18.52 16.01
CA ASP A 231 -3.11 18.47 16.44
C ASP A 231 -2.14 18.52 15.24
N GLY A 232 -2.64 18.87 14.07
CA GLY A 232 -1.90 18.90 12.81
C GLY A 232 -1.72 17.54 12.14
N ARG A 233 -2.26 16.46 12.71
CA ARG A 233 -2.16 15.10 12.16
C ARG A 233 -3.48 14.32 12.22
N TYR A 234 -4.55 14.86 11.65
CA TYR A 234 -5.84 14.19 11.53
C TYR A 234 -6.75 14.23 12.75
N ALA A 235 -7.91 14.77 12.49
CA ALA A 235 -9.01 14.76 13.41
C ALA A 235 -9.56 13.35 13.54
N THR A 236 -9.57 12.83 14.72
CA THR A 236 -10.42 11.71 15.06
C THR A 236 -11.37 12.15 16.15
N ARG A 237 -12.63 12.31 15.83
CA ARG A 237 -13.67 12.10 16.82
C ARG A 237 -14.99 11.68 16.22
N VAL A 238 -15.58 10.79 16.98
CA VAL A 238 -16.88 10.19 16.83
C VAL A 238 -17.92 11.24 16.47
N LEU A 239 -18.50 11.07 15.31
CA LEU A 239 -19.67 11.79 14.86
C LEU A 239 -20.88 11.13 15.51
N ASN A 240 -21.39 11.72 16.58
CA ASN A 240 -22.67 11.35 17.12
C ASN A 240 -23.77 11.89 16.20
N GLY A 241 -24.48 11.00 15.52
CA GLY A 241 -25.65 11.35 14.74
C GLY A 241 -25.46 11.38 13.23
N ILE A 242 -25.01 10.27 12.64
CA ILE A 242 -25.13 10.06 11.19
C ILE A 242 -26.52 9.52 10.93
N ARG A 243 -27.35 10.29 10.21
CA ARG A 243 -28.61 9.79 9.66
C ARG A 243 -28.40 9.41 8.20
N ARG A 244 -28.84 8.20 7.86
CA ARG A 244 -28.90 7.70 6.49
C ARG A 244 -30.02 8.38 5.72
#